data_e0d1b26cab6642c1a6155bcbff2aebc3
#
_entry.id   e0d1b26cab6642c1a6155bcbff2aebc3
#
_cell.length_a   1.000
_cell.length_b   1.000
_cell.length_c   1.000
_cell.angle_alpha   90.00
_cell.angle_beta   90.00
_cell.angle_gamma   90.00
#
_symmetry.space_group_name_H-M   'P 1'
#
loop_
_entity.id
_entity.type
_entity.pdbx_description
1 polymer ?
#
loop_
_entity_poly.entity_id
_entity_poly.type
_entity_poly.pdbx_seq_one_letter_code
_entity_poly.pdbx_strand_id
1 'polypeptide(L)'
;STVIGYDNRLIGGEENISHDVFMAGSHNRLNNVSDSIVMGNENAITGVSNVISFGHQNTISADNAVAIGNGAGVSVEGGVALGVGSVASTAAGAPGYGAAEGETGIAWKATNGAVSVGSSVEGKKITRQITNVAAGTADTDAVNVAQLKKVSEAAASASQGWKLKTQNGNASDVKPGATVEFDGDANIQVGNDGNKVS
;
A
#
# COMPACT_ATOMS: atom_id res chain seq x y z
N SER A 1 -22.62 -27.34 7.15
CA SER A 1 -22.84 -25.88 7.33
C SER A 1 -23.78 -25.59 8.48
N THR A 2 -23.60 -24.45 9.13
CA THR A 2 -24.49 -23.94 10.19
C THR A 2 -25.03 -22.56 9.78
N VAL A 3 -26.37 -22.42 9.80
CA VAL A 3 -27.06 -21.17 9.43
C VAL A 3 -27.95 -20.74 10.60
N ILE A 4 -27.73 -19.54 11.11
CA ILE A 4 -28.43 -18.96 12.25
C ILE A 4 -29.04 -17.61 11.86
N GLY A 5 -30.29 -17.36 12.24
CA GLY A 5 -30.94 -16.06 12.05
C GLY A 5 -32.11 -16.09 11.09
N TYR A 6 -32.37 -14.99 10.37
CA TYR A 6 -33.59 -14.80 9.60
C TYR A 6 -33.29 -14.56 8.10
N ASP A 7 -34.06 -15.24 7.23
CA ASP A 7 -34.01 -15.13 5.79
C ASP A 7 -32.56 -15.19 5.17
N ASN A 8 -31.72 -16.05 5.73
CA ASN A 8 -30.42 -16.35 5.18
C ASN A 8 -30.57 -17.39 4.05
N ARG A 9 -29.85 -17.21 2.94
CA ARG A 9 -29.87 -18.14 1.81
C ARG A 9 -28.48 -18.67 1.53
N LEU A 10 -28.32 -19.99 1.67
CA LEU A 10 -27.14 -20.74 1.27
C LEU A 10 -27.54 -21.62 0.09
N ILE A 11 -27.04 -21.31 -1.10
CA ILE A 11 -27.40 -21.96 -2.36
C ILE A 11 -26.17 -22.64 -2.93
N GLY A 12 -26.29 -23.91 -3.31
CA GLY A 12 -25.31 -24.66 -4.09
C GLY A 12 -25.84 -24.93 -5.50
N GLY A 13 -24.99 -24.99 -6.49
CA GLY A 13 -25.32 -25.49 -7.83
C GLY A 13 -25.24 -27.03 -7.90
N GLU A 14 -25.59 -27.61 -9.06
CA GLU A 14 -25.62 -29.06 -9.23
C GLU A 14 -24.24 -29.72 -9.03
N GLU A 15 -23.14 -29.01 -9.28
CA GLU A 15 -21.76 -29.50 -9.13
C GLU A 15 -20.97 -28.80 -8.00
N ASN A 16 -21.45 -27.65 -7.49
CA ASN A 16 -20.83 -26.91 -6.40
C ASN A 16 -21.79 -26.71 -5.24
N ILE A 17 -21.74 -27.61 -4.27
CA ILE A 17 -22.55 -27.55 -3.07
C ILE A 17 -21.87 -26.61 -2.05
N SER A 18 -22.58 -25.59 -1.60
CA SER A 18 -22.10 -24.80 -0.46
C SER A 18 -21.96 -25.69 0.78
N HIS A 19 -20.76 -25.87 1.28
CA HIS A 19 -20.44 -26.69 2.44
C HIS A 19 -19.48 -25.99 3.40
N ASP A 20 -19.40 -26.49 4.62
CA ASP A 20 -18.49 -25.99 5.67
C ASP A 20 -18.58 -24.47 5.89
N VAL A 21 -19.81 -23.95 5.82
CA VAL A 21 -20.13 -22.54 6.03
C VAL A 21 -20.74 -22.34 7.43
N PHE A 22 -20.22 -21.37 8.16
CA PHE A 22 -20.89 -20.78 9.30
C PHE A 22 -21.50 -19.43 8.90
N MET A 23 -22.82 -19.30 8.95
CA MET A 23 -23.51 -18.07 8.59
C MET A 23 -24.46 -17.66 9.72
N ALA A 24 -24.31 -16.44 10.23
CA ALA A 24 -25.15 -15.89 11.29
C ALA A 24 -25.58 -14.45 10.98
N GLY A 25 -26.89 -14.18 11.17
CA GLY A 25 -27.46 -12.86 10.94
C GLY A 25 -28.74 -12.91 10.11
N SER A 26 -28.98 -11.95 9.24
CA SER A 26 -30.17 -11.90 8.41
C SER A 26 -29.92 -11.48 6.97
N HIS A 27 -30.76 -11.99 6.06
CA HIS A 27 -30.74 -11.64 4.63
C HIS A 27 -29.40 -11.85 3.91
N ASN A 28 -28.51 -12.69 4.44
CA ASN A 28 -27.27 -13.01 3.75
C ASN A 28 -27.55 -13.91 2.54
N ARG A 29 -26.85 -13.68 1.44
CA ARG A 29 -26.99 -14.41 0.18
C ARG A 29 -25.65 -15.03 -0.20
N LEU A 30 -25.52 -16.32 0.01
CA LEU A 30 -24.31 -17.10 -0.33
C LEU A 30 -24.67 -18.09 -1.43
N ASN A 31 -23.92 -18.03 -2.54
CA ASN A 31 -24.13 -18.91 -3.68
C ASN A 31 -22.81 -19.56 -4.09
N ASN A 32 -22.74 -20.90 -4.07
CA ASN A 32 -21.52 -21.68 -4.33
C ASN A 32 -20.34 -21.22 -3.46
N VAL A 33 -20.54 -21.23 -2.15
CA VAL A 33 -19.54 -20.78 -1.15
C VAL A 33 -19.19 -21.96 -0.25
N SER A 34 -17.87 -22.16 0.01
CA SER A 34 -17.41 -23.20 0.93
C SER A 34 -16.38 -22.65 1.94
N ASP A 35 -16.14 -23.41 2.99
CA ASP A 35 -15.08 -23.19 3.98
C ASP A 35 -15.04 -21.74 4.53
N SER A 36 -16.22 -21.17 4.83
CA SER A 36 -16.36 -19.74 5.04
C SER A 36 -17.13 -19.36 6.29
N ILE A 37 -16.83 -18.17 6.82
CA ILE A 37 -17.52 -17.57 7.96
C ILE A 37 -18.14 -16.24 7.51
N VAL A 38 -19.46 -16.11 7.68
CA VAL A 38 -20.22 -14.89 7.36
C VAL A 38 -21.10 -14.50 8.54
N MET A 39 -20.83 -13.34 9.11
CA MET A 39 -21.59 -12.81 10.25
C MET A 39 -22.07 -11.40 9.96
N GLY A 40 -23.35 -11.16 10.11
CA GLY A 40 -23.97 -9.87 9.89
C GLY A 40 -25.17 -9.95 8.96
N ASN A 41 -25.48 -8.87 8.24
CA ASN A 41 -26.71 -8.78 7.46
C ASN A 41 -26.45 -8.39 6.01
N GLU A 42 -27.28 -8.89 5.11
CA GLU A 42 -27.29 -8.52 3.69
C GLU A 42 -25.94 -8.72 2.96
N ASN A 43 -25.07 -9.60 3.46
CA ASN A 43 -23.82 -9.89 2.77
C ASN A 43 -24.08 -10.72 1.51
N ALA A 44 -23.39 -10.38 0.40
CA ALA A 44 -23.51 -11.06 -0.89
C ALA A 44 -22.17 -11.68 -1.30
N ILE A 45 -22.10 -13.01 -1.33
CA ILE A 45 -20.87 -13.76 -1.57
C ILE A 45 -21.18 -14.86 -2.60
N THR A 46 -20.37 -14.94 -3.67
CA THR A 46 -20.68 -15.84 -4.77
C THR A 46 -19.43 -16.47 -5.37
N GLY A 47 -19.46 -17.81 -5.54
CA GLY A 47 -18.49 -18.57 -6.30
C GLY A 47 -17.10 -18.60 -5.68
N VAL A 48 -17.00 -18.62 -4.36
CA VAL A 48 -15.72 -18.47 -3.65
C VAL A 48 -15.61 -19.39 -2.43
N SER A 49 -14.39 -19.64 -2.01
CA SER A 49 -14.04 -20.43 -0.84
C SER A 49 -13.07 -19.70 0.11
N ASN A 50 -13.00 -20.19 1.35
CA ASN A 50 -12.08 -19.67 2.39
C ASN A 50 -12.25 -18.16 2.65
N VAL A 51 -13.47 -17.66 2.77
CA VAL A 51 -13.71 -16.25 3.01
C VAL A 51 -14.21 -15.96 4.42
N ILE A 52 -13.88 -14.76 4.90
CA ILE A 52 -14.37 -14.21 6.16
C ILE A 52 -15.10 -12.91 5.88
N SER A 53 -16.37 -12.81 6.25
CA SER A 53 -17.16 -11.57 6.14
C SER A 53 -17.80 -11.22 7.47
N PHE A 54 -17.45 -10.07 8.01
CA PHE A 54 -18.06 -9.51 9.22
C PHE A 54 -18.62 -8.12 8.94
N GLY A 55 -19.96 -7.98 9.08
CA GLY A 55 -20.61 -6.69 8.92
C GLY A 55 -21.89 -6.73 8.09
N HIS A 56 -22.18 -5.63 7.40
CA HIS A 56 -23.42 -5.42 6.67
C HIS A 56 -23.12 -5.06 5.21
N GLN A 57 -23.85 -5.67 4.27
CA GLN A 57 -23.74 -5.42 2.83
C GLN A 57 -22.31 -5.59 2.25
N ASN A 58 -21.53 -6.49 2.82
CA ASN A 58 -20.23 -6.81 2.25
C ASN A 58 -20.40 -7.67 0.99
N THR A 59 -19.48 -7.48 0.04
CA THR A 59 -19.42 -8.23 -1.22
C THR A 59 -18.06 -8.89 -1.39
N ILE A 60 -18.03 -10.19 -1.61
CA ILE A 60 -16.80 -10.95 -1.86
C ILE A 60 -16.99 -11.79 -3.11
N SER A 61 -16.08 -11.63 -4.07
CA SER A 61 -16.06 -12.34 -5.35
C SER A 61 -14.70 -12.96 -5.67
N ALA A 62 -13.85 -13.18 -4.66
CA ALA A 62 -12.54 -13.81 -4.80
C ALA A 62 -12.25 -14.72 -3.60
N ASP A 63 -11.48 -15.78 -3.83
CA ASP A 63 -11.09 -16.76 -2.81
C ASP A 63 -10.12 -16.18 -1.77
N ASN A 64 -10.02 -16.85 -0.64
CA ASN A 64 -9.07 -16.52 0.43
C ASN A 64 -9.21 -15.07 0.94
N ALA A 65 -10.39 -14.49 0.86
CA ALA A 65 -10.64 -13.06 1.05
C ALA A 65 -11.25 -12.74 2.42
N VAL A 66 -10.97 -11.53 2.90
CA VAL A 66 -11.49 -11.02 4.17
C VAL A 66 -12.16 -9.66 3.98
N ALA A 67 -13.44 -9.54 4.38
CA ALA A 67 -14.18 -8.28 4.39
C ALA A 67 -14.71 -8.00 5.80
N ILE A 68 -14.21 -6.94 6.43
CA ILE A 68 -14.65 -6.51 7.77
C ILE A 68 -15.10 -5.06 7.71
N GLY A 69 -16.40 -4.82 7.84
CA GLY A 69 -17.01 -3.49 7.78
C GLY A 69 -18.41 -3.51 7.24
N ASN A 70 -18.98 -2.35 7.01
CA ASN A 70 -20.25 -2.21 6.30
C ASN A 70 -19.96 -1.76 4.87
N GLY A 71 -20.48 -2.49 3.88
CA GLY A 71 -20.23 -2.21 2.47
C GLY A 71 -18.77 -2.43 2.05
N ALA A 72 -18.05 -3.30 2.75
CA ALA A 72 -16.70 -3.68 2.36
C ALA A 72 -16.74 -4.63 1.15
N GLY A 73 -15.80 -4.46 0.21
CA GLY A 73 -15.73 -5.25 -1.01
C GLY A 73 -14.37 -5.87 -1.25
N VAL A 74 -14.31 -7.13 -1.68
CA VAL A 74 -13.08 -7.81 -2.10
C VAL A 74 -13.29 -8.49 -3.43
N SER A 75 -12.46 -8.14 -4.41
CA SER A 75 -12.52 -8.66 -5.78
C SER A 75 -11.21 -9.31 -6.26
N VAL A 76 -10.23 -9.47 -5.37
CA VAL A 76 -8.94 -10.10 -5.68
C VAL A 76 -8.62 -11.17 -4.66
N GLU A 77 -8.02 -12.27 -5.13
CA GLU A 77 -7.60 -13.39 -4.29
C GLU A 77 -6.66 -12.93 -3.17
N GLY A 78 -6.90 -13.44 -1.95
CA GLY A 78 -6.13 -13.09 -0.78
C GLY A 78 -6.28 -11.63 -0.32
N GLY A 79 -7.21 -10.88 -0.92
CA GLY A 79 -7.46 -9.49 -0.57
C GLY A 79 -8.13 -9.30 0.80
N VAL A 80 -7.83 -8.20 1.47
CA VAL A 80 -8.42 -7.84 2.77
C VAL A 80 -9.01 -6.43 2.68
N ALA A 81 -10.32 -6.29 2.87
CA ALA A 81 -10.99 -4.99 2.99
C ALA A 81 -11.32 -4.74 4.47
N LEU A 82 -10.74 -3.71 5.06
CA LEU A 82 -10.88 -3.38 6.47
C LEU A 82 -11.49 -2.00 6.69
N GLY A 83 -12.69 -1.97 7.24
CA GLY A 83 -13.42 -0.74 7.54
C GLY A 83 -14.59 -0.47 6.59
N VAL A 84 -15.49 0.41 7.00
CA VAL A 84 -16.70 0.79 6.25
C VAL A 84 -16.35 1.28 4.84
N GLY A 85 -16.95 0.68 3.81
CA GLY A 85 -16.78 1.05 2.42
C GLY A 85 -15.38 0.78 1.85
N SER A 86 -14.52 0.03 2.55
CA SER A 86 -13.21 -0.32 2.03
C SER A 86 -13.31 -1.31 0.87
N VAL A 87 -12.47 -1.15 -0.15
CA VAL A 87 -12.46 -2.01 -1.33
C VAL A 87 -11.05 -2.53 -1.59
N ALA A 88 -10.84 -3.85 -1.53
CA ALA A 88 -9.61 -4.51 -1.90
C ALA A 88 -9.70 -5.01 -3.35
N SER A 89 -9.03 -4.31 -4.26
CA SER A 89 -9.03 -4.58 -5.71
C SER A 89 -7.63 -4.64 -6.34
N THR A 90 -6.59 -4.45 -5.55
CA THR A 90 -5.20 -4.56 -6.03
C THR A 90 -4.73 -6.00 -5.86
N ALA A 91 -4.53 -6.70 -6.97
CA ALA A 91 -4.08 -8.08 -6.99
C ALA A 91 -2.59 -8.22 -6.64
N ALA A 92 -2.17 -9.43 -6.32
CA ALA A 92 -0.77 -9.81 -6.24
C ALA A 92 -0.03 -9.45 -7.54
N GLY A 93 1.26 -9.18 -7.43
CA GLY A 93 2.11 -8.89 -8.57
C GLY A 93 2.09 -7.44 -9.06
N ALA A 94 1.27 -6.56 -8.47
CA ALA A 94 1.32 -5.13 -8.77
C ALA A 94 2.68 -4.54 -8.33
N PRO A 95 3.44 -3.88 -9.24
CA PRO A 95 4.71 -3.26 -8.88
C PRO A 95 4.49 -2.02 -8.01
N GLY A 96 5.34 -1.83 -7.01
CA GLY A 96 5.39 -0.61 -6.21
C GLY A 96 5.90 0.59 -7.01
N TYR A 97 5.60 1.79 -6.56
CA TYR A 97 6.13 3.01 -7.17
C TYR A 97 7.67 3.03 -7.11
N GLY A 98 8.31 3.28 -8.25
CA GLY A 98 9.77 3.29 -8.36
C GLY A 98 10.43 1.91 -8.53
N ALA A 99 9.65 0.84 -8.60
CA ALA A 99 10.18 -0.47 -8.95
C ALA A 99 10.82 -0.45 -10.35
N ALA A 100 12.01 -1.05 -10.50
CA ALA A 100 12.67 -1.17 -11.79
C ALA A 100 11.87 -2.09 -12.73
N GLU A 101 12.08 -1.94 -14.05
CA GLU A 101 11.52 -2.88 -15.01
C GLU A 101 12.07 -4.29 -14.77
N GLY A 102 11.19 -5.29 -14.69
CA GLY A 102 11.56 -6.67 -14.37
C GLY A 102 11.85 -6.95 -12.90
N GLU A 103 11.62 -5.99 -12.00
CA GLU A 103 11.78 -6.18 -10.55
C GLU A 103 10.86 -7.31 -10.01
N THR A 104 11.44 -8.22 -9.26
CA THR A 104 10.75 -9.38 -8.67
C THR A 104 10.87 -9.47 -7.15
N GLY A 105 11.63 -8.57 -6.53
CA GLY A 105 11.84 -8.54 -5.09
C GLY A 105 10.55 -8.24 -4.32
N ILE A 106 10.34 -8.96 -3.21
CA ILE A 106 9.12 -8.84 -2.39
C ILE A 106 8.93 -7.46 -1.75
N ALA A 107 9.99 -6.67 -1.62
CA ALA A 107 9.92 -5.28 -1.15
C ALA A 107 9.28 -4.33 -2.19
N TRP A 108 9.27 -4.73 -3.47
CA TRP A 108 8.80 -3.92 -4.58
C TRP A 108 7.54 -4.47 -5.25
N LYS A 109 7.25 -5.74 -5.01
CA LYS A 109 6.15 -6.44 -5.67
C LYS A 109 5.41 -7.32 -4.69
N ALA A 110 4.15 -7.01 -4.42
CA ALA A 110 3.33 -7.77 -3.49
C ALA A 110 3.11 -9.20 -3.98
N THR A 111 3.19 -10.17 -3.08
CA THR A 111 3.00 -11.60 -3.37
C THR A 111 1.57 -12.07 -3.17
N ASN A 112 0.69 -11.23 -2.60
CA ASN A 112 -0.71 -11.54 -2.33
C ASN A 112 -1.59 -10.30 -2.60
N GLY A 113 -2.91 -10.48 -2.58
CA GLY A 113 -3.87 -9.38 -2.67
C GLY A 113 -3.69 -8.34 -1.58
N ALA A 114 -3.95 -7.08 -1.89
CA ALA A 114 -3.70 -5.98 -0.98
C ALA A 114 -4.63 -5.97 0.25
N VAL A 115 -4.11 -5.45 1.37
CA VAL A 115 -4.94 -4.99 2.49
C VAL A 115 -5.36 -3.55 2.20
N SER A 116 -6.67 -3.33 2.03
CA SER A 116 -7.23 -2.01 1.79
C SER A 116 -7.98 -1.49 3.01
N VAL A 117 -7.63 -0.30 3.45
CA VAL A 117 -8.33 0.44 4.51
C VAL A 117 -9.23 1.55 3.94
N GLY A 118 -9.44 1.57 2.64
CA GLY A 118 -10.19 2.62 1.95
C GLY A 118 -10.76 2.17 0.61
N SER A 119 -11.09 3.12 -0.24
CA SER A 119 -11.64 2.88 -1.59
C SER A 119 -11.11 3.91 -2.58
N SER A 120 -10.69 3.45 -3.75
CA SER A 120 -10.36 4.29 -4.90
C SER A 120 -11.49 4.36 -5.94
N VAL A 121 -12.63 3.72 -5.67
CA VAL A 121 -13.78 3.71 -6.58
C VAL A 121 -14.29 5.13 -6.79
N GLU A 122 -14.47 5.53 -8.04
CA GLU A 122 -14.95 6.88 -8.39
C GLU A 122 -16.33 7.16 -7.75
N GLY A 123 -16.48 8.34 -7.19
CA GLY A 123 -17.68 8.75 -6.44
C GLY A 123 -17.79 8.13 -5.02
N LYS A 124 -16.87 7.22 -4.64
CA LYS A 124 -16.84 6.55 -3.31
C LYS A 124 -15.43 6.48 -2.76
N LYS A 125 -14.61 7.51 -2.99
CA LYS A 125 -13.22 7.56 -2.51
C LYS A 125 -13.19 7.69 -1.00
N ILE A 126 -12.45 6.79 -0.36
CA ILE A 126 -12.26 6.75 1.10
C ILE A 126 -10.78 6.56 1.38
N THR A 127 -10.22 7.40 2.25
CA THR A 127 -8.86 7.25 2.78
C THR A 127 -8.88 7.20 4.29
N ARG A 128 -7.90 6.52 4.90
CA ARG A 128 -7.73 6.44 6.35
C ARG A 128 -6.27 6.62 6.72
N GLN A 129 -6.02 7.25 7.85
CA GLN A 129 -4.71 7.20 8.47
C GLN A 129 -4.54 5.86 9.19
N ILE A 130 -3.34 5.27 9.09
CA ILE A 130 -2.92 4.17 9.96
C ILE A 130 -2.09 4.80 11.07
N THR A 131 -2.63 4.84 12.29
CA THR A 131 -2.00 5.48 13.44
C THR A 131 -1.28 4.47 14.33
N ASN A 132 -0.35 4.96 15.17
CA ASN A 132 0.42 4.14 16.13
C ASN A 132 1.30 3.08 15.45
N VAL A 133 1.79 3.39 14.25
CA VAL A 133 2.74 2.55 13.54
C VAL A 133 4.15 2.80 14.10
N ALA A 134 4.79 1.75 14.59
CA ALA A 134 6.20 1.81 15.00
C ALA A 134 7.11 2.01 13.77
N ALA A 135 8.36 2.44 14.01
CA ALA A 135 9.35 2.53 12.94
C ALA A 135 9.65 1.13 12.36
N GLY A 136 9.63 1.02 11.04
CA GLY A 136 9.99 -0.21 10.35
C GLY A 136 11.47 -0.56 10.52
N THR A 137 11.79 -1.84 10.51
CA THR A 137 13.15 -2.39 10.63
C THR A 137 13.59 -3.16 9.39
N ALA A 138 12.65 -3.71 8.62
CA ALA A 138 12.88 -4.43 7.38
C ALA A 138 12.35 -3.65 6.17
N ASP A 139 12.86 -3.97 4.98
CA ASP A 139 12.48 -3.31 3.73
C ASP A 139 10.99 -3.47 3.37
N THR A 140 10.31 -4.43 3.99
CA THR A 140 8.88 -4.70 3.80
C THR A 140 7.99 -4.07 4.87
N ASP A 141 8.57 -3.39 5.86
CA ASP A 141 7.80 -2.75 6.93
C ASP A 141 7.23 -1.39 6.51
N ALA A 142 6.16 -0.99 7.16
CA ALA A 142 5.61 0.35 6.98
C ALA A 142 6.53 1.42 7.57
N VAL A 143 6.73 2.51 6.84
CA VAL A 143 7.48 3.68 7.28
C VAL A 143 6.56 4.63 8.03
N ASN A 144 6.98 5.11 9.20
CA ASN A 144 6.26 6.15 9.93
C ASN A 144 6.81 7.57 9.67
N VAL A 145 6.06 8.58 10.12
CA VAL A 145 6.42 10.00 9.91
C VAL A 145 7.75 10.37 10.56
N ALA A 146 8.15 9.71 11.66
CA ALA A 146 9.42 10.02 12.33
C ALA A 146 10.63 9.60 11.46
N GLN A 147 10.55 8.47 10.78
CA GLN A 147 11.58 8.03 9.82
C GLN A 147 11.65 8.98 8.62
N LEU A 148 10.50 9.39 8.06
CA LEU A 148 10.46 10.35 6.96
C LEU A 148 11.04 11.72 7.32
N LYS A 149 10.79 12.22 8.54
CA LYS A 149 11.39 13.47 9.04
C LYS A 149 12.91 13.41 9.06
N LYS A 150 13.53 12.30 9.47
CA LYS A 150 14.99 12.13 9.44
C LYS A 150 15.54 12.22 8.02
N VAL A 151 14.87 11.61 7.05
CA VAL A 151 15.26 11.72 5.63
C VAL A 151 15.13 13.16 5.13
N SER A 152 14.06 13.86 5.49
CA SER A 152 13.84 15.27 5.14
C SER A 152 14.92 16.19 5.72
N GLU A 153 15.32 15.97 6.97
CA GLU A 153 16.40 16.73 7.64
C GLU A 153 17.76 16.48 6.98
N ALA A 154 18.06 15.23 6.63
CA ALA A 154 19.28 14.87 5.90
C ALA A 154 19.32 15.52 4.49
N ALA A 155 18.20 15.51 3.77
CA ALA A 155 18.07 16.15 2.47
C ALA A 155 18.24 17.67 2.55
N ALA A 156 17.64 18.31 3.56
CA ALA A 156 17.80 19.75 3.83
C ALA A 156 19.26 20.10 4.14
N SER A 157 19.95 19.28 4.94
CA SER A 157 21.39 19.48 5.22
C SER A 157 22.24 19.33 3.97
N ALA A 158 21.98 18.33 3.13
CA ALA A 158 22.69 18.15 1.86
C ALA A 158 22.45 19.30 0.87
N SER A 159 21.27 19.94 0.93
CA SER A 159 20.91 21.07 0.07
C SER A 159 21.56 22.40 0.47
N GLN A 160 22.22 22.48 1.64
CA GLN A 160 22.91 23.70 2.07
C GLN A 160 24.16 23.99 1.21
N GLY A 161 24.76 22.98 0.60
CA GLY A 161 25.99 23.12 -0.18
C GLY A 161 27.22 23.28 0.73
N TRP A 162 28.24 24.02 0.23
CA TRP A 162 29.49 24.29 0.92
C TRP A 162 29.88 25.76 0.78
N LYS A 163 30.88 26.21 1.56
CA LYS A 163 31.32 27.58 1.54
C LYS A 163 32.68 27.68 0.86
N LEU A 164 32.77 28.53 -0.19
CA LEU A 164 34.00 28.94 -0.78
C LEU A 164 34.51 30.21 -0.10
N LYS A 165 35.75 30.20 0.36
CA LYS A 165 36.40 31.37 0.94
C LYS A 165 37.81 31.54 0.33
N THR A 166 38.11 32.71 -0.15
CA THR A 166 39.49 33.11 -0.55
C THR A 166 40.19 33.75 0.65
N GLN A 167 41.52 33.89 0.55
CA GLN A 167 42.35 34.45 1.64
C GLN A 167 41.87 35.83 2.10
N ASN A 168 41.46 36.70 1.21
CA ASN A 168 41.08 38.08 1.44
C ASN A 168 39.60 38.35 1.27
N GLY A 169 38.78 37.31 1.01
CA GLY A 169 37.36 37.45 0.73
C GLY A 169 36.45 36.92 1.85
N ASN A 170 35.20 37.31 1.79
CA ASN A 170 34.13 36.71 2.60
C ASN A 170 33.78 35.32 2.05
N ALA A 171 33.31 34.45 2.92
CA ALA A 171 32.82 33.16 2.49
C ALA A 171 31.53 33.32 1.65
N SER A 172 31.45 32.66 0.51
CA SER A 172 30.28 32.58 -0.36
C SER A 172 29.69 31.19 -0.31
N ASP A 173 28.35 31.08 -0.33
CA ASP A 173 27.66 29.80 -0.36
C ASP A 173 27.64 29.25 -1.78
N VAL A 174 28.11 28.01 -1.93
CA VAL A 174 28.03 27.25 -3.16
C VAL A 174 26.95 26.21 -3.01
N LYS A 175 25.83 26.40 -3.69
CA LYS A 175 24.66 25.48 -3.65
C LYS A 175 24.92 24.22 -4.46
N PRO A 176 24.28 23.09 -4.14
CA PRO A 176 24.35 21.91 -4.99
C PRO A 176 23.94 22.22 -6.43
N GLY A 177 24.73 21.75 -7.39
CA GLY A 177 24.53 22.03 -8.81
C GLY A 177 25.03 23.38 -9.29
N ALA A 178 25.57 24.25 -8.42
CA ALA A 178 26.25 25.48 -8.84
C ALA A 178 27.62 25.18 -9.47
N THR A 179 27.97 25.94 -10.49
CA THR A 179 29.31 25.93 -11.09
C THR A 179 30.17 26.98 -10.38
N VAL A 180 31.36 26.59 -10.01
CA VAL A 180 32.41 27.51 -9.55
C VAL A 180 33.45 27.58 -10.63
N GLU A 181 33.70 28.77 -11.18
CA GLU A 181 34.71 29.04 -12.18
C GLU A 181 35.97 29.60 -11.52
N PHE A 182 37.11 29.07 -11.88
CA PHE A 182 38.42 29.55 -11.48
C PHE A 182 39.14 30.04 -12.73
N ASP A 183 39.22 31.35 -12.87
CA ASP A 183 39.90 31.98 -14.00
C ASP A 183 41.39 32.22 -13.67
N GLY A 184 42.21 31.93 -14.68
CA GLY A 184 43.60 32.37 -14.70
C GLY A 184 43.77 33.73 -15.40
N ASP A 185 44.99 34.20 -15.47
CA ASP A 185 45.38 35.40 -16.23
C ASP A 185 46.59 35.12 -17.15
N ALA A 186 47.21 36.15 -17.72
CA ALA A 186 48.35 35.98 -18.59
C ALA A 186 49.57 35.30 -17.93
N ASN A 187 49.61 35.24 -16.59
CA ASN A 187 50.71 34.67 -15.80
C ASN A 187 50.35 33.42 -15.05
N ILE A 188 49.04 33.14 -14.90
CA ILE A 188 48.53 32.00 -14.14
C ILE A 188 47.58 31.19 -15.03
N GLN A 189 47.94 29.93 -15.27
CA GLN A 189 47.07 28.98 -15.92
C GLN A 189 46.39 28.12 -14.85
N VAL A 190 45.06 28.01 -14.91
CA VAL A 190 44.27 27.13 -14.02
C VAL A 190 43.96 25.87 -14.79
N GLY A 191 44.41 24.72 -14.31
CA GLY A 191 44.14 23.41 -14.86
C GLY A 191 43.19 22.62 -13.97
N ASN A 192 42.45 21.72 -14.58
CA ASN A 192 41.58 20.77 -13.87
C ASN A 192 41.94 19.33 -14.26
N ASP A 193 42.28 18.52 -13.30
CA ASP A 193 42.51 17.07 -13.45
C ASP A 193 41.60 16.33 -12.46
N GLY A 194 40.44 15.91 -12.94
CA GLY A 194 39.40 15.30 -12.10
C GLY A 194 38.90 16.26 -11.01
N ASN A 195 39.12 15.91 -9.75
CA ASN A 195 38.72 16.72 -8.58
C ASN A 195 39.85 17.64 -8.06
N LYS A 196 40.96 17.78 -8.78
CA LYS A 196 42.09 18.60 -8.40
C LYS A 196 42.21 19.82 -9.31
N VAL A 197 42.22 21.01 -8.71
CA VAL A 197 42.56 22.29 -9.37
C VAL A 197 44.01 22.61 -9.07
N SER A 198 44.78 22.90 -10.10
CA SER A 198 46.21 23.21 -9.99
C SER A 198 46.56 24.43 -10.84
#